data_1078b29324d3634f7fd38ae6c4d01c89
#
_entry.id   1078b29324d3634f7fd38ae6c4d01c89
#
_cell.length_a   1.000
_cell.length_b   1.000
_cell.length_c   1.000
_cell.angle_alpha   90.00
_cell.angle_beta   90.00
_cell.angle_gamma   90.00
#
_symmetry.space_group_name_H-M   'P 1'
#
loop_
_entity.id
_entity.type
_entity.pdbx_description
1 polymer ?
#
loop_
_entity_poly.entity_id
_entity_poly.type
_entity_poly.pdbx_seq_one_letter_code
_entity_poly.pdbx_strand_id
1 'polypeptide(L)'
;MNYLLVSPNFPISQEFFAKGLKEKGINVLGVGSESYNALSQTLKDNLVEYFRVNDLEDYEEVFRAVAFLTYKHGKIDRIESNNEYWLELDARLREDFNVYGVKPKQLELTKYKSKMKTMFKEAGARVAKGYAANNKEELNGILKKLELPLIAKPDNGVGSANTYKLLTQRDVEEFINEWNEKVSYFFEEFVENGVLCTYDGLINQHGDIVFETSFIYTQPTLDLVNNELDYANIIEPNIDPK
;
A
#
# COMPACT_ATOMS: atom_id res chain seq x y z
N MET A 1 -12.26 23.36 -3.34
CA MET A 1 -11.51 22.14 -3.69
C MET A 1 -12.41 20.94 -3.47
N ASN A 2 -12.48 20.04 -4.45
CA ASN A 2 -13.24 18.79 -4.37
C ASN A 2 -12.28 17.63 -4.11
N TYR A 3 -12.51 16.91 -3.03
CA TYR A 3 -11.72 15.76 -2.61
C TYR A 3 -12.59 14.51 -2.66
N LEU A 4 -12.18 13.51 -3.46
CA LEU A 4 -12.89 12.25 -3.58
C LEU A 4 -12.23 11.21 -2.69
N LEU A 5 -13.00 10.62 -1.79
CA LEU A 5 -12.64 9.44 -1.01
C LEU A 5 -13.22 8.19 -1.68
N VAL A 6 -12.36 7.25 -2.01
CA VAL A 6 -12.73 5.91 -2.47
C VAL A 6 -12.82 5.00 -1.25
N SER A 7 -13.91 4.23 -1.14
CA SER A 7 -14.18 3.36 0.03
C SER A 7 -14.12 4.09 1.38
N PRO A 8 -14.85 5.20 1.57
CA PRO A 8 -14.69 6.08 2.74
C PRO A 8 -15.07 5.43 4.09
N ASN A 9 -15.73 4.27 4.07
CA ASN A 9 -16.15 3.50 5.23
C ASN A 9 -15.08 2.51 5.72
N PHE A 10 -13.99 2.29 4.95
CA PHE A 10 -12.94 1.36 5.33
C PHE A 10 -11.54 1.87 4.93
N PRO A 11 -10.57 1.84 5.87
CA PRO A 11 -10.73 1.52 7.30
C PRO A 11 -11.63 2.53 8.02
N ILE A 12 -12.19 2.12 9.15
CA ILE A 12 -13.17 2.94 9.90
C ILE A 12 -12.63 4.33 10.29
N SER A 13 -11.33 4.47 10.46
CA SER A 13 -10.65 5.74 10.75
C SER A 13 -10.78 6.79 9.62
N GLN A 14 -11.18 6.40 8.43
CA GLN A 14 -11.41 7.31 7.30
C GLN A 14 -12.49 8.36 7.58
N GLU A 15 -13.45 8.06 8.46
CA GLU A 15 -14.47 9.02 8.86
C GLU A 15 -13.89 10.29 9.49
N PHE A 16 -12.80 10.16 10.26
CA PHE A 16 -12.10 11.31 10.87
C PHE A 16 -11.30 12.11 9.83
N PHE A 17 -10.82 11.44 8.79
CA PHE A 17 -10.17 12.10 7.67
C PHE A 17 -11.19 12.96 6.89
N ALA A 18 -12.35 12.40 6.59
CA ALA A 18 -13.46 13.14 5.96
C ALA A 18 -13.87 14.37 6.81
N LYS A 19 -13.97 14.20 8.13
CA LYS A 19 -14.27 15.28 9.07
C LYS A 19 -13.22 16.38 9.03
N GLY A 20 -11.94 16.02 9.12
CA GLY A 20 -10.83 16.98 9.09
C GLY A 20 -10.76 17.76 7.77
N LEU A 21 -11.04 17.13 6.65
CA LEU A 21 -11.13 17.80 5.35
C LEU A 21 -12.27 18.83 5.32
N LYS A 22 -13.48 18.45 5.79
CA LYS A 22 -14.64 19.35 5.84
C LYS A 22 -14.38 20.55 6.76
N GLU A 23 -13.78 20.35 7.93
CA GLU A 23 -13.40 21.42 8.87
C GLU A 23 -12.46 22.45 8.22
N LYS A 24 -11.71 22.04 7.19
CA LYS A 24 -10.86 22.92 6.38
C LYS A 24 -11.58 23.54 5.16
N GLY A 25 -12.90 23.39 5.08
CA GLY A 25 -13.71 23.95 3.98
C GLY A 25 -13.56 23.20 2.66
N ILE A 26 -13.14 21.94 2.69
CA ILE A 26 -13.00 21.09 1.51
C ILE A 26 -14.32 20.36 1.26
N ASN A 27 -14.77 20.33 0.01
CA ASN A 27 -15.90 19.50 -0.41
C ASN A 27 -15.46 18.05 -0.50
N VAL A 28 -15.94 17.23 0.43
CA VAL A 28 -15.59 15.79 0.48
C VAL A 28 -16.67 15.00 -0.23
N LEU A 29 -16.30 14.30 -1.28
CA LEU A 29 -17.15 13.40 -2.05
C LEU A 29 -16.76 11.96 -1.76
N GLY A 30 -17.71 11.04 -1.77
CA GLY A 30 -17.45 9.62 -1.52
C GLY A 30 -17.95 8.74 -2.66
N VAL A 31 -17.16 7.71 -2.98
CA VAL A 31 -17.57 6.57 -3.82
C VAL A 31 -17.28 5.29 -3.06
N GLY A 32 -18.26 4.41 -2.94
CA GLY A 32 -18.10 3.12 -2.22
C GLY A 32 -19.21 2.14 -2.54
N SER A 33 -19.04 0.89 -2.14
CA SER A 33 -20.03 -0.18 -2.36
C SER A 33 -21.06 -0.32 -1.24
N GLU A 34 -20.76 0.24 -0.06
CA GLU A 34 -21.69 0.20 1.08
C GLU A 34 -22.98 0.99 0.80
N SER A 35 -24.09 0.54 1.38
CA SER A 35 -25.31 1.31 1.33
C SER A 35 -25.17 2.59 2.17
N TYR A 36 -25.77 3.70 1.71
CA TYR A 36 -25.75 4.97 2.45
C TYR A 36 -26.22 4.81 3.91
N ASN A 37 -27.21 3.95 4.14
CA ASN A 37 -27.75 3.72 5.48
C ASN A 37 -26.75 3.04 6.43
N ALA A 38 -25.84 2.24 5.90
CA ALA A 38 -24.80 1.55 6.67
C ALA A 38 -23.58 2.43 7.00
N LEU A 39 -23.43 3.57 6.33
CA LEU A 39 -22.38 4.53 6.67
C LEU A 39 -22.55 5.06 8.09
N SER A 40 -21.43 5.35 8.74
CA SER A 40 -21.44 6.01 10.06
C SER A 40 -22.10 7.38 9.99
N GLN A 41 -22.62 7.87 11.10
CA GLN A 41 -23.17 9.22 11.16
C GLN A 41 -22.08 10.27 10.88
N THR A 42 -20.86 10.03 11.34
CA THR A 42 -19.71 10.91 11.05
C THR A 42 -19.48 11.05 9.55
N LEU A 43 -19.51 9.96 8.78
CA LEU A 43 -19.39 10.05 7.31
C LEU A 43 -20.56 10.81 6.69
N LYS A 44 -21.80 10.48 7.06
CA LYS A 44 -22.99 11.15 6.55
C LYS A 44 -22.96 12.66 6.77
N ASP A 45 -22.48 13.08 7.93
CA ASP A 45 -22.39 14.51 8.29
C ASP A 45 -21.24 15.22 7.56
N ASN A 46 -20.23 14.49 7.11
CA ASN A 46 -19.01 15.09 6.56
C ASN A 46 -18.82 14.90 5.05
N LEU A 47 -19.59 14.02 4.40
CA LEU A 47 -19.65 13.94 2.94
C LEU A 47 -20.65 14.94 2.38
N VAL A 48 -20.27 15.66 1.32
CA VAL A 48 -21.18 16.51 0.54
C VAL A 48 -22.11 15.63 -0.31
N GLU A 49 -21.57 14.56 -0.85
CA GLU A 49 -22.30 13.55 -1.60
C GLU A 49 -21.58 12.20 -1.52
N TYR A 50 -22.37 11.14 -1.52
CA TYR A 50 -21.88 9.76 -1.59
C TYR A 50 -22.55 9.06 -2.77
N PHE A 51 -21.75 8.53 -3.68
CA PHE A 51 -22.22 7.71 -4.79
C PHE A 51 -21.95 6.24 -4.50
N ARG A 52 -23.01 5.45 -4.44
CA ARG A 52 -22.89 4.01 -4.26
C ARG A 52 -22.70 3.34 -5.59
N VAL A 53 -21.66 2.50 -5.70
CA VAL A 53 -21.44 1.51 -6.77
C VAL A 53 -21.79 0.11 -6.25
N ASN A 54 -22.04 -0.83 -7.15
CA ASN A 54 -22.28 -2.22 -6.73
C ASN A 54 -20.95 -2.93 -6.41
N ASP A 55 -19.92 -2.64 -7.18
CA ASP A 55 -18.60 -3.24 -7.02
C ASP A 55 -17.50 -2.19 -7.28
N LEU A 56 -16.62 -1.97 -6.29
CA LEU A 56 -15.46 -1.09 -6.44
C LEU A 56 -14.35 -1.70 -7.33
N GLU A 57 -14.40 -3.01 -7.60
CA GLU A 57 -13.48 -3.67 -8.53
C GLU A 57 -13.92 -3.49 -9.99
N ASP A 58 -15.21 -3.18 -10.24
CA ASP A 58 -15.69 -2.78 -11.57
C ASP A 58 -15.28 -1.32 -11.85
N TYR A 59 -14.13 -1.19 -12.52
CA TYR A 59 -13.59 0.13 -12.87
C TYR A 59 -14.56 0.99 -13.66
N GLU A 60 -15.32 0.41 -14.60
CA GLU A 60 -16.26 1.15 -15.44
C GLU A 60 -17.42 1.74 -14.62
N GLU A 61 -17.88 1.03 -13.62
CA GLU A 61 -18.90 1.52 -12.70
C GLU A 61 -18.37 2.69 -11.86
N VAL A 62 -17.16 2.53 -11.30
CA VAL A 62 -16.51 3.59 -10.51
C VAL A 62 -16.20 4.81 -11.38
N PHE A 63 -15.69 4.62 -12.60
CA PHE A 63 -15.42 5.69 -13.55
C PHE A 63 -16.69 6.54 -13.81
N ARG A 64 -17.83 5.90 -14.07
CA ARG A 64 -19.11 6.59 -14.28
C ARG A 64 -19.57 7.35 -13.05
N ALA A 65 -19.39 6.78 -11.85
CA ALA A 65 -19.68 7.45 -10.60
C ALA A 65 -18.84 8.74 -10.43
N VAL A 66 -17.54 8.65 -10.70
CA VAL A 66 -16.62 9.81 -10.62
C VAL A 66 -16.94 10.85 -11.70
N ALA A 67 -17.30 10.40 -12.91
CA ALA A 67 -17.74 11.29 -13.99
C ALA A 67 -19.02 12.05 -13.59
N PHE A 68 -19.99 11.38 -12.97
CA PHE A 68 -21.21 12.01 -12.46
C PHE A 68 -20.90 13.06 -11.38
N LEU A 69 -20.05 12.70 -10.40
CA LEU A 69 -19.63 13.63 -9.34
C LEU A 69 -18.88 14.84 -9.92
N THR A 70 -18.02 14.60 -10.92
CA THR A 70 -17.32 15.68 -11.63
C THR A 70 -18.28 16.61 -12.37
N TYR A 71 -19.30 16.05 -13.04
CA TYR A 71 -20.33 16.83 -13.72
C TYR A 71 -21.10 17.73 -12.73
N LYS A 72 -21.45 17.18 -11.57
CA LYS A 72 -22.30 17.83 -10.58
C LYS A 72 -21.55 18.88 -9.73
N HIS A 73 -20.32 18.57 -9.33
CA HIS A 73 -19.55 19.36 -8.36
C HIS A 73 -18.35 20.10 -8.99
N GLY A 74 -18.09 19.87 -10.27
CA GLY A 74 -16.92 20.39 -10.95
C GLY A 74 -15.69 19.49 -10.80
N LYS A 75 -14.54 19.95 -11.25
CA LYS A 75 -13.29 19.20 -11.28
C LYS A 75 -12.95 18.61 -9.91
N ILE A 76 -12.58 17.35 -9.89
CA ILE A 76 -11.99 16.69 -8.72
C ILE A 76 -10.51 17.09 -8.62
N ASP A 77 -10.11 17.59 -7.47
CA ASP A 77 -8.74 18.06 -7.22
C ASP A 77 -7.84 16.99 -6.60
N ARG A 78 -8.42 16.08 -5.83
CA ARG A 78 -7.72 14.95 -5.18
C ARG A 78 -8.59 13.71 -5.16
N ILE A 79 -7.96 12.54 -5.29
CA ILE A 79 -8.58 11.22 -5.19
C ILE A 79 -7.71 10.35 -4.30
N GLU A 80 -8.25 9.82 -3.21
CA GLU A 80 -7.53 8.97 -2.26
C GLU A 80 -8.46 7.93 -1.64
N SER A 81 -7.94 6.72 -1.47
CA SER A 81 -8.58 5.69 -0.66
C SER A 81 -7.96 5.57 0.74
N ASN A 82 -6.71 6.04 0.91
CA ASN A 82 -5.87 5.80 2.09
C ASN A 82 -5.78 4.31 2.45
N ASN A 83 -5.83 3.44 1.44
CA ASN A 83 -5.83 2.00 1.58
C ASN A 83 -4.99 1.36 0.49
N GLU A 84 -4.03 0.53 0.88
CA GLU A 84 -3.10 -0.12 -0.05
C GLU A 84 -3.81 -0.96 -1.12
N TYR A 85 -4.96 -1.56 -0.78
CA TYR A 85 -5.75 -2.37 -1.71
C TYR A 85 -6.24 -1.56 -2.92
N TRP A 86 -6.64 -0.30 -2.72
CA TRP A 86 -7.23 0.55 -3.75
C TRP A 86 -6.23 1.46 -4.49
N LEU A 87 -4.94 1.36 -4.22
CA LEU A 87 -3.93 2.23 -4.85
C LEU A 87 -3.96 2.21 -6.39
N GLU A 88 -4.25 1.04 -6.99
CA GLU A 88 -4.35 0.93 -8.46
C GLU A 88 -5.60 1.63 -9.00
N LEU A 89 -6.72 1.50 -8.31
CA LEU A 89 -7.97 2.21 -8.62
C LEU A 89 -7.75 3.73 -8.52
N ASP A 90 -7.18 4.19 -7.40
CA ASP A 90 -6.85 5.60 -7.20
C ASP A 90 -5.96 6.16 -8.31
N ALA A 91 -4.90 5.41 -8.66
CA ALA A 91 -3.95 5.83 -9.69
C ALA A 91 -4.59 5.93 -11.08
N ARG A 92 -5.43 4.95 -11.47
CA ARG A 92 -6.17 4.95 -12.74
C ARG A 92 -7.15 6.13 -12.79
N LEU A 93 -7.94 6.33 -11.73
CA LEU A 93 -8.87 7.45 -11.66
C LEU A 93 -8.15 8.80 -11.74
N ARG A 94 -7.00 8.95 -11.07
CA ARG A 94 -6.18 10.17 -11.17
C ARG A 94 -5.65 10.38 -12.59
N GLU A 95 -5.34 9.32 -13.33
CA GLU A 95 -4.91 9.41 -14.72
C GLU A 95 -6.05 9.87 -15.61
N ASP A 96 -7.19 9.18 -15.58
CA ASP A 96 -8.33 9.41 -16.46
C ASP A 96 -9.02 10.77 -16.22
N PHE A 97 -9.09 11.21 -14.96
CA PHE A 97 -9.68 12.52 -14.60
C PHE A 97 -8.65 13.65 -14.50
N ASN A 98 -7.40 13.41 -14.92
CA ASN A 98 -6.31 14.37 -14.85
C ASN A 98 -6.16 15.03 -13.46
N VAL A 99 -6.26 14.22 -12.41
CA VAL A 99 -6.07 14.61 -11.01
C VAL A 99 -4.60 14.48 -10.61
N TYR A 100 -4.09 15.43 -9.86
CA TYR A 100 -2.71 15.37 -9.34
C TYR A 100 -2.54 14.21 -8.35
N GLY A 101 -1.41 13.52 -8.43
CA GLY A 101 -1.02 12.42 -7.57
C GLY A 101 -0.36 11.28 -8.35
N VAL A 102 -0.05 10.21 -7.64
CA VAL A 102 0.63 9.03 -8.21
C VAL A 102 -0.25 8.40 -9.28
N LYS A 103 0.32 8.24 -10.49
CA LYS A 103 -0.31 7.62 -11.66
C LYS A 103 0.10 6.13 -11.75
N PRO A 104 -0.56 5.29 -12.59
CA PRO A 104 -0.28 3.86 -12.66
C PRO A 104 1.19 3.53 -12.88
N LYS A 105 1.86 4.22 -13.82
CA LYS A 105 3.28 4.00 -14.11
C LYS A 105 4.20 4.31 -12.93
N GLN A 106 3.85 5.32 -12.12
CA GLN A 106 4.62 5.68 -10.92
C GLN A 106 4.33 4.71 -9.77
N LEU A 107 3.07 4.25 -9.67
CA LEU A 107 2.65 3.31 -8.63
C LEU A 107 3.43 2.00 -8.70
N GLU A 108 3.77 1.51 -9.89
CA GLU A 108 4.58 0.31 -10.04
C GLU A 108 5.92 0.38 -9.29
N LEU A 109 6.53 1.57 -9.25
CA LEU A 109 7.83 1.78 -8.57
C LEU A 109 7.74 1.67 -7.05
N THR A 110 6.55 1.84 -6.47
CA THR A 110 6.32 1.78 -5.03
C THR A 110 5.56 0.53 -4.59
N LYS A 111 4.88 -0.16 -5.51
CA LYS A 111 4.07 -1.34 -5.20
C LYS A 111 4.84 -2.65 -5.42
N TYR A 112 5.65 -2.75 -6.49
CA TYR A 112 6.45 -3.94 -6.76
C TYR A 112 7.77 -3.89 -5.99
N LYS A 113 8.02 -4.88 -5.13
CA LYS A 113 9.22 -4.94 -4.27
C LYS A 113 10.53 -4.91 -5.07
N SER A 114 10.54 -5.59 -6.22
CA SER A 114 11.67 -5.59 -7.16
C SER A 114 11.97 -4.19 -7.71
N LYS A 115 10.92 -3.44 -8.10
CA LYS A 115 11.05 -2.07 -8.62
C LYS A 115 11.39 -1.08 -7.51
N MET A 116 10.72 -1.18 -6.37
CA MET A 116 10.98 -0.35 -5.19
C MET A 116 12.44 -0.47 -4.72
N LYS A 117 13.00 -1.69 -4.67
CA LYS A 117 14.41 -1.89 -4.31
C LYS A 117 15.39 -1.28 -5.30
N THR A 118 15.04 -1.24 -6.58
CA THR A 118 15.83 -0.54 -7.59
C THR A 118 15.86 0.96 -7.29
N MET A 119 14.70 1.57 -6.99
CA MET A 119 14.61 2.98 -6.61
C MET A 119 15.41 3.29 -5.34
N PHE A 120 15.34 2.45 -4.33
CA PHE A 120 16.11 2.63 -3.10
C PHE A 120 17.63 2.59 -3.36
N LYS A 121 18.10 1.67 -4.20
CA LYS A 121 19.52 1.60 -4.60
C LYS A 121 19.96 2.86 -5.35
N GLU A 122 19.15 3.34 -6.29
CA GLU A 122 19.43 4.57 -7.04
C GLU A 122 19.47 5.80 -6.13
N ALA A 123 18.62 5.82 -5.07
CA ALA A 123 18.66 6.83 -4.03
C ALA A 123 19.82 6.68 -3.03
N GLY A 124 20.68 5.67 -3.19
CA GLY A 124 21.82 5.42 -2.30
C GLY A 124 21.46 4.67 -1.01
N ALA A 125 20.22 4.22 -0.85
CA ALA A 125 19.83 3.44 0.32
C ALA A 125 20.40 2.02 0.27
N ARG A 126 20.81 1.52 1.42
CA ARG A 126 21.27 0.14 1.60
C ARG A 126 20.06 -0.80 1.63
N VAL A 127 20.02 -1.80 0.77
CA VAL A 127 18.94 -2.79 0.68
C VAL A 127 19.49 -4.21 0.72
N ALA A 128 18.74 -5.15 1.29
CA ALA A 128 19.05 -6.56 1.22
C ALA A 128 19.12 -7.01 -0.24
N LYS A 129 20.08 -7.87 -0.56
CA LYS A 129 20.24 -8.42 -1.90
C LYS A 129 19.05 -9.30 -2.23
N GLY A 130 18.44 -9.09 -3.38
CA GLY A 130 17.25 -9.85 -3.75
C GLY A 130 16.92 -9.74 -5.22
N TYR A 131 16.09 -10.68 -5.69
CA TYR A 131 15.69 -10.82 -7.08
C TYR A 131 14.26 -11.32 -7.18
N ALA A 132 13.54 -10.91 -8.22
CA ALA A 132 12.23 -11.46 -8.56
C ALA A 132 12.38 -12.73 -9.40
N ALA A 133 11.45 -13.67 -9.22
CA ALA A 133 11.25 -14.82 -10.10
C ALA A 133 9.77 -14.98 -10.45
N ASN A 134 9.51 -15.33 -11.70
CA ASN A 134 8.17 -15.58 -12.23
C ASN A 134 7.89 -17.09 -12.35
N ASN A 135 8.93 -17.92 -12.26
CA ASN A 135 8.87 -19.36 -12.39
C ASN A 135 10.02 -20.06 -11.65
N LYS A 136 9.90 -21.38 -11.53
CA LYS A 136 10.87 -22.22 -10.81
C LYS A 136 12.26 -22.25 -11.46
N GLU A 137 12.35 -22.06 -12.76
CA GLU A 137 13.64 -22.01 -13.47
C GLU A 137 14.43 -20.75 -13.08
N GLU A 138 13.75 -19.58 -13.05
CA GLU A 138 14.33 -18.33 -12.58
C GLU A 138 14.77 -18.43 -11.11
N LEU A 139 13.94 -19.06 -10.25
CA LEU A 139 14.30 -19.32 -8.85
C LEU A 139 15.58 -20.14 -8.73
N ASN A 140 15.75 -21.20 -9.52
CA ASN A 140 16.98 -21.99 -9.53
C ASN A 140 18.22 -21.14 -9.89
N GLY A 141 18.04 -20.14 -10.74
CA GLY A 141 19.08 -19.17 -11.04
C GLY A 141 19.39 -18.22 -9.88
N ILE A 142 18.39 -17.87 -9.07
CA ILE A 142 18.52 -17.02 -7.88
C ILE A 142 19.23 -17.78 -6.75
N LEU A 143 18.90 -19.04 -6.52
CA LEU A 143 19.51 -19.89 -5.48
C LEU A 143 21.02 -20.11 -5.69
N LYS A 144 21.55 -19.84 -6.89
CA LYS A 144 22.98 -19.81 -7.16
C LYS A 144 23.66 -18.50 -6.76
N LYS A 145 22.88 -17.44 -6.47
CA LYS A 145 23.34 -16.07 -6.19
C LYS A 145 23.07 -15.62 -4.77
N LEU A 146 22.15 -16.29 -4.08
CA LEU A 146 21.75 -16.03 -2.70
C LEU A 146 21.96 -17.28 -1.87
N GLU A 147 22.40 -17.08 -0.65
CA GLU A 147 22.58 -18.14 0.35
C GLU A 147 21.40 -18.15 1.33
N LEU A 148 21.07 -19.31 1.88
CA LEU A 148 20.08 -19.44 2.94
C LEU A 148 20.61 -18.83 4.25
N PRO A 149 19.75 -18.24 5.09
CA PRO A 149 18.30 -18.16 4.96
C PRO A 149 17.82 -17.04 4.01
N LEU A 150 16.64 -17.24 3.40
CA LEU A 150 16.00 -16.29 2.49
C LEU A 150 14.58 -15.96 2.94
N ILE A 151 14.09 -14.82 2.51
CA ILE A 151 12.66 -14.49 2.51
C ILE A 151 12.12 -14.59 1.09
N ALA A 152 11.02 -15.33 0.91
CA ALA A 152 10.22 -15.35 -0.30
C ALA A 152 8.89 -14.67 -0.05
N LYS A 153 8.55 -13.65 -0.83
CA LYS A 153 7.31 -12.87 -0.69
C LYS A 153 6.76 -12.48 -2.04
N PRO A 154 5.42 -12.39 -2.23
CA PRO A 154 4.86 -11.94 -3.49
C PRO A 154 5.44 -10.58 -3.87
N ASP A 155 5.87 -10.42 -5.12
CA ASP A 155 6.47 -9.15 -5.60
C ASP A 155 5.47 -8.00 -5.51
N ASN A 156 4.20 -8.28 -5.81
CA ASN A 156 3.06 -7.36 -5.65
C ASN A 156 2.10 -7.87 -4.57
N GLY A 157 2.54 -7.96 -3.31
CA GLY A 157 1.72 -8.41 -2.18
C GLY A 157 1.69 -7.39 -1.06
N VAL A 158 0.66 -7.46 -0.23
CA VAL A 158 0.40 -6.57 0.91
C VAL A 158 0.33 -7.36 2.22
N GLY A 159 0.66 -6.73 3.34
CA GLY A 159 0.36 -7.22 4.69
C GLY A 159 1.08 -8.53 5.08
N SER A 160 2.27 -8.82 4.57
CA SER A 160 3.04 -10.05 4.85
C SER A 160 2.33 -11.36 4.46
N ALA A 161 1.18 -11.30 3.79
CA ALA A 161 0.47 -12.48 3.30
C ALA A 161 1.35 -13.27 2.32
N ASN A 162 1.34 -14.60 2.45
CA ASN A 162 2.11 -15.51 1.61
C ASN A 162 3.64 -15.21 1.62
N THR A 163 4.15 -14.73 2.75
CA THR A 163 5.58 -14.52 2.98
C THR A 163 6.15 -15.75 3.68
N TYR A 164 7.23 -16.30 3.14
CA TYR A 164 7.88 -17.52 3.63
C TYR A 164 9.31 -17.22 4.05
N LYS A 165 9.70 -17.80 5.18
CA LYS A 165 11.09 -17.83 5.63
C LYS A 165 11.68 -19.18 5.23
N LEU A 166 12.63 -19.17 4.31
CA LEU A 166 13.29 -20.34 3.79
C LEU A 166 14.64 -20.52 4.53
N LEU A 167 14.66 -21.37 5.52
CA LEU A 167 15.84 -21.60 6.38
C LEU A 167 16.74 -22.69 5.83
N THR A 168 16.14 -23.71 5.22
CA THR A 168 16.80 -24.93 4.78
C THR A 168 16.46 -25.24 3.33
N GLN A 169 17.23 -26.13 2.71
CA GLN A 169 16.93 -26.63 1.37
C GLN A 169 15.55 -27.33 1.30
N ARG A 170 15.12 -27.96 2.38
CA ARG A 170 13.81 -28.57 2.48
C ARG A 170 12.69 -27.53 2.38
N ASP A 171 12.84 -26.38 3.05
CA ASP A 171 11.85 -25.29 2.99
C ASP A 171 11.72 -24.76 1.55
N VAL A 172 12.85 -24.69 0.84
CA VAL A 172 12.88 -24.31 -0.58
C VAL A 172 12.10 -25.31 -1.45
N GLU A 173 12.30 -26.60 -1.23
CA GLU A 173 11.61 -27.66 -1.98
C GLU A 173 10.10 -27.66 -1.68
N GLU A 174 9.70 -27.48 -0.42
CA GLU A 174 8.32 -27.35 -0.02
C GLU A 174 7.66 -26.11 -0.69
N PHE A 175 8.32 -24.96 -0.64
CA PHE A 175 7.88 -23.76 -1.32
C PHE A 175 7.70 -23.96 -2.84
N ILE A 176 8.70 -24.58 -3.50
CA ILE A 176 8.65 -24.87 -4.95
C ILE A 176 7.44 -25.76 -5.32
N ASN A 177 7.12 -26.72 -4.46
CA ASN A 177 6.00 -27.62 -4.71
C ASN A 177 4.63 -26.93 -4.61
N GLU A 178 4.51 -25.96 -3.71
CA GLU A 178 3.27 -25.21 -3.46
C GLU A 178 3.14 -23.97 -4.33
N TRP A 179 4.26 -23.44 -4.84
CA TRP A 179 4.24 -22.18 -5.58
C TRP A 179 3.43 -22.25 -6.87
N ASN A 180 2.39 -21.43 -6.91
CA ASN A 180 1.65 -21.13 -8.12
C ASN A 180 2.39 -20.07 -8.94
N GLU A 181 2.99 -20.45 -10.05
CA GLU A 181 3.77 -19.59 -10.95
C GLU A 181 2.96 -18.44 -11.62
N LYS A 182 1.65 -18.34 -11.36
CA LYS A 182 0.87 -17.15 -11.73
C LYS A 182 1.19 -15.94 -10.84
N VAL A 183 1.82 -16.17 -9.69
CA VAL A 183 2.24 -15.15 -8.74
C VAL A 183 3.76 -15.01 -8.80
N SER A 184 4.25 -13.84 -9.20
CA SER A 184 5.66 -13.50 -9.13
C SER A 184 6.10 -13.34 -7.68
N TYR A 185 7.25 -13.91 -7.32
CA TYR A 185 7.84 -13.79 -5.98
C TYR A 185 9.15 -13.04 -6.01
N PHE A 186 9.38 -12.27 -4.95
CA PHE A 186 10.64 -11.62 -4.67
C PHE A 186 11.39 -12.41 -3.58
N PHE A 187 12.61 -12.84 -3.88
CA PHE A 187 13.49 -13.58 -2.98
C PHE A 187 14.63 -12.67 -2.53
N GLU A 188 14.85 -12.58 -1.23
CA GLU A 188 15.90 -11.73 -0.68
C GLU A 188 16.60 -12.36 0.52
N GLU A 189 17.81 -11.88 0.81
CA GLU A 189 18.56 -12.22 2.00
C GLU A 189 17.71 -11.95 3.25
N PHE A 190 17.68 -12.92 4.17
CA PHE A 190 17.07 -12.70 5.48
C PHE A 190 18.05 -11.93 6.38
N VAL A 191 17.62 -10.78 6.88
CA VAL A 191 18.40 -9.98 7.82
C VAL A 191 18.16 -10.51 9.22
N GLU A 192 19.15 -11.22 9.76
CA GLU A 192 19.10 -11.77 11.12
C GLU A 192 19.43 -10.69 12.15
N ASN A 193 18.85 -10.83 13.34
CA ASN A 193 19.12 -9.98 14.51
C ASN A 193 18.92 -8.47 14.26
N GLY A 194 18.14 -8.11 13.25
CA GLY A 194 17.77 -6.72 12.98
C GLY A 194 16.65 -6.24 13.89
N VAL A 195 16.67 -4.95 14.20
CA VAL A 195 15.50 -4.26 14.80
C VAL A 195 14.64 -3.75 13.65
N LEU A 196 13.35 -4.10 13.64
CA LEU A 196 12.43 -3.60 12.63
C LEU A 196 12.02 -2.17 12.98
N CYS A 197 12.39 -1.25 12.10
CA CYS A 197 11.99 0.15 12.18
C CYS A 197 11.28 0.58 10.91
N THR A 198 10.38 1.54 11.02
CA THR A 198 9.81 2.24 9.86
C THR A 198 10.35 3.66 9.79
N TYR A 199 10.29 4.25 8.61
CA TYR A 199 10.33 5.68 8.39
C TYR A 199 8.99 6.08 7.80
N ASP A 200 8.28 6.99 8.47
CA ASP A 200 7.00 7.51 8.04
C ASP A 200 7.13 9.02 7.84
N GLY A 201 6.87 9.49 6.65
CA GLY A 201 7.03 10.89 6.29
C GLY A 201 5.89 11.44 5.45
N LEU A 202 5.58 12.71 5.66
CA LEU A 202 4.69 13.49 4.80
C LEU A 202 5.52 14.51 4.04
N ILE A 203 5.35 14.52 2.73
CA ILE A 203 5.99 15.50 1.83
C ILE A 203 4.93 16.40 1.20
N ASN A 204 5.27 17.67 1.00
CA ASN A 204 4.43 18.60 0.27
C ASN A 204 4.61 18.43 -1.26
N GLN A 205 3.86 19.22 -2.05
CA GLN A 205 3.93 19.17 -3.52
C GLN A 205 5.30 19.58 -4.10
N HIS A 206 6.20 20.16 -3.31
CA HIS A 206 7.53 20.58 -3.72
C HIS A 206 8.61 19.56 -3.33
N GLY A 207 8.22 18.48 -2.63
CA GLY A 207 9.13 17.45 -2.14
C GLY A 207 9.73 17.75 -0.76
N ASP A 208 9.32 18.84 -0.08
CA ASP A 208 9.81 19.14 1.24
C ASP A 208 9.14 18.23 2.28
N ILE A 209 9.91 17.69 3.20
CA ILE A 209 9.41 16.92 4.33
C ILE A 209 8.74 17.88 5.31
N VAL A 210 7.43 17.72 5.53
CA VAL A 210 6.66 18.57 6.46
C VAL A 210 6.38 17.87 7.79
N PHE A 211 6.53 16.57 7.84
CA PHE A 211 6.43 15.74 9.04
C PHE A 211 7.18 14.43 8.82
N GLU A 212 7.86 13.95 9.83
CA GLU A 212 8.50 12.64 9.82
C GLU A 212 8.48 12.01 11.22
N THR A 213 8.44 10.68 11.25
CA THR A 213 8.51 9.87 12.46
C THR A 213 9.05 8.48 12.13
N SER A 214 9.42 7.73 13.15
CA SER A 214 9.82 6.33 13.04
C SER A 214 9.12 5.49 14.11
N PHE A 215 8.77 4.27 13.76
CA PHE A 215 8.31 3.27 14.72
C PHE A 215 9.35 2.16 14.84
N ILE A 216 9.62 1.76 16.08
CA ILE A 216 10.37 0.54 16.38
C ILE A 216 9.34 -0.51 16.77
N TYR A 217 9.34 -1.63 16.04
CA TYR A 217 8.49 -2.77 16.37
C TYR A 217 9.13 -3.61 17.46
N THR A 218 8.35 -3.94 18.48
CA THR A 218 8.84 -4.80 19.58
C THR A 218 9.05 -6.24 19.15
N GLN A 219 8.43 -6.64 18.02
CA GLN A 219 8.56 -7.98 17.45
C GLN A 219 8.54 -7.92 15.92
N PRO A 220 9.18 -8.87 15.21
CA PRO A 220 9.12 -8.96 13.75
C PRO A 220 7.68 -9.17 13.26
N THR A 221 7.27 -8.44 12.23
CA THR A 221 5.89 -8.51 11.69
C THR A 221 5.50 -9.89 11.18
N LEU A 222 6.45 -10.66 10.62
CA LEU A 222 6.18 -12.02 10.14
C LEU A 222 5.84 -12.95 11.31
N ASP A 223 6.54 -12.82 12.43
CA ASP A 223 6.28 -13.64 13.63
C ASP A 223 4.94 -13.25 14.27
N LEU A 224 4.59 -11.95 14.25
CA LEU A 224 3.29 -11.46 14.72
C LEU A 224 2.13 -12.09 13.93
N VAL A 225 2.22 -12.07 12.59
CA VAL A 225 1.17 -12.60 11.72
C VAL A 225 1.06 -14.13 11.85
N ASN A 226 2.19 -14.83 11.86
CA ASN A 226 2.19 -16.30 11.88
C ASN A 226 1.79 -16.90 13.23
N ASN A 227 2.02 -16.18 14.33
CA ASN A 227 1.83 -16.70 15.70
C ASN A 227 0.72 -15.95 16.47
N GLU A 228 0.00 -15.01 15.83
CA GLU A 228 -1.07 -14.21 16.45
C GLU A 228 -0.60 -13.54 17.75
N LEU A 229 0.60 -12.96 17.74
CA LEU A 229 1.20 -12.37 18.94
C LEU A 229 0.75 -10.92 19.14
N ASP A 230 0.66 -10.52 20.40
CA ASP A 230 0.55 -9.11 20.77
C ASP A 230 1.84 -8.35 20.45
N TYR A 231 1.68 -7.08 20.05
CA TYR A 231 2.83 -6.22 19.77
C TYR A 231 2.60 -4.80 20.27
N ALA A 232 3.71 -4.07 20.40
CA ALA A 232 3.70 -2.65 20.63
C ALA A 232 4.67 -1.96 19.66
N ASN A 233 4.35 -0.71 19.34
CA ASN A 233 5.24 0.18 18.59
C ASN A 233 5.78 1.25 19.54
N ILE A 234 7.08 1.46 19.48
CA ILE A 234 7.74 2.57 20.17
C ILE A 234 7.91 3.69 19.15
N ILE A 235 7.36 4.86 19.43
CA ILE A 235 7.50 6.04 18.56
C ILE A 235 8.82 6.71 18.86
N GLU A 236 9.65 6.88 17.84
CA GLU A 236 10.88 7.65 17.88
C GLU A 236 10.65 9.02 17.21
N PRO A 237 10.45 10.09 18.00
CA PRO A 237 10.18 11.42 17.46
C PRO A 237 11.40 12.09 16.82
N ASN A 238 12.61 11.61 17.14
CA ASN A 238 13.85 12.12 16.57
C ASN A 238 14.50 11.02 15.74
N ILE A 239 14.43 11.17 14.42
CA ILE A 239 15.06 10.23 13.49
C ILE A 239 16.56 10.55 13.43
N ASP A 240 17.41 9.58 13.77
CA ASP A 240 18.87 9.72 13.61
C ASP A 240 19.20 9.68 12.10
N PRO A 241 19.83 10.72 11.55
CA PRO A 241 20.16 10.79 10.15
C PRO A 241 21.31 9.88 9.70
N LYS A 242 21.78 8.96 10.56
CA LYS A 242 22.89 8.05 10.26
C LYS A 242 22.47 6.76 9.58
#